data_1d58c44233bd32e05a24c56c1a118d43
#
_entry.id   1d58c44233bd32e05a24c56c1a118d43
#
_cell.length_a   1.000
_cell.length_b   1.000
_cell.length_c   1.000
_cell.angle_alpha   90.00
_cell.angle_beta   90.00
_cell.angle_gamma   90.00
#
_symmetry.space_group_name_H-M   'P 1'
#
loop_
_entity.id
_entity.type
_entity.pdbx_description
1 polymer ?
#
loop_
_entity_poly.entity_id
_entity_poly.type
_entity_poly.pdbx_seq_one_letter_code
_entity_poly.pdbx_strand_id
1 'polypeptide(L)'
;MGSPKSHYSLVSYLADITGTTIYVPDYRLGPENKYPAQLEDGVRAFKALINDFNYSSEQITIGGDSAGGNLALITLLKLKEEGTYLPNSLVLLSPWADPAGTGESYNLEMADRDILLGPMIKKVWENNDNLYDGYLNNEDADQNNPLVFPISGNYENCPPIMIQVGTEELLLSDSRTLKEALERDKCIHEYFEWEGMYHVFHIDVNMPETISAFKQIANFLDKYSS
;
A
#
# COMPACT_ATOMS: atom_id res chain seq x y z
N MET A 1 -3.73 11.47 1.43
CA MET A 1 -5.11 12.00 1.63
C MET A 1 -6.00 10.85 2.06
N GLY A 2 -6.99 11.08 2.87
CA GLY A 2 -7.88 10.06 3.40
C GLY A 2 -7.99 10.14 4.92
N SER A 3 -8.91 9.37 5.45
CA SER A 3 -9.16 9.26 6.89
C SER A 3 -9.90 7.94 7.16
N PRO A 4 -9.96 7.43 8.39
CA PRO A 4 -10.78 6.29 8.71
C PRO A 4 -12.24 6.45 8.26
N LYS A 5 -12.76 7.69 8.26
CA LYS A 5 -14.13 8.00 7.81
C LYS A 5 -14.32 7.87 6.30
N SER A 6 -13.36 8.31 5.48
CA SER A 6 -13.46 8.22 4.02
C SER A 6 -13.32 6.78 3.51
N HIS A 7 -12.65 5.90 4.26
CA HIS A 7 -12.46 4.48 3.91
C HIS A 7 -13.47 3.55 4.59
N TYR A 8 -14.46 4.11 5.32
CA TYR A 8 -15.40 3.30 6.10
C TYR A 8 -16.12 2.24 5.27
N SER A 9 -16.62 2.60 4.08
CA SER A 9 -17.35 1.66 3.22
C SER A 9 -16.46 0.51 2.74
N LEU A 10 -15.26 0.82 2.26
CA LEU A 10 -14.27 -0.17 1.82
C LEU A 10 -13.93 -1.13 2.96
N VAL A 11 -13.54 -0.58 4.11
CA VAL A 11 -13.11 -1.37 5.28
C VAL A 11 -14.24 -2.22 5.83
N SER A 12 -15.46 -1.67 5.94
CA SER A 12 -16.63 -2.42 6.45
C SER A 12 -17.01 -3.57 5.53
N TYR A 13 -17.00 -3.34 4.22
CA TYR A 13 -17.31 -4.39 3.25
C TYR A 13 -16.23 -5.48 3.21
N LEU A 14 -14.96 -5.06 3.29
CA LEU A 14 -13.84 -6.01 3.37
C LEU A 14 -13.92 -6.85 4.65
N ALA A 15 -14.22 -6.25 5.79
CA ALA A 15 -14.40 -6.97 7.06
C ALA A 15 -15.54 -8.00 6.98
N ASP A 16 -16.66 -7.64 6.34
CA ASP A 16 -17.82 -8.52 6.14
C ASP A 16 -17.47 -9.74 5.28
N ILE A 17 -16.84 -9.49 4.11
CA ILE A 17 -16.53 -10.56 3.15
C ILE A 17 -15.39 -11.49 3.62
N THR A 18 -14.45 -10.96 4.41
CA THR A 18 -13.32 -11.76 4.94
C THR A 18 -13.62 -12.38 6.31
N GLY A 19 -14.68 -11.92 6.98
CA GLY A 19 -14.98 -12.34 8.36
C GLY A 19 -13.92 -11.93 9.39
N THR A 20 -13.07 -10.93 9.07
CA THR A 20 -11.97 -10.49 9.92
C THR A 20 -12.29 -9.20 10.66
N THR A 21 -11.65 -8.99 11.81
CA THR A 21 -11.66 -7.68 12.49
C THR A 21 -10.61 -6.78 11.84
N ILE A 22 -11.01 -5.58 11.42
CA ILE A 22 -10.10 -4.60 10.80
C ILE A 22 -9.89 -3.42 11.74
N TYR A 23 -8.64 -3.17 12.11
CA TYR A 23 -8.19 -1.99 12.85
C TYR A 23 -7.66 -0.95 11.86
N VAL A 24 -8.22 0.26 11.90
CA VAL A 24 -7.80 1.36 11.02
C VAL A 24 -7.07 2.39 11.88
N PRO A 25 -5.73 2.45 11.83
CA PRO A 25 -4.98 3.44 12.59
C PRO A 25 -5.19 4.84 12.02
N ASP A 26 -5.48 5.80 12.89
CA ASP A 26 -5.52 7.23 12.55
C ASP A 26 -4.10 7.80 12.65
N TYR A 27 -3.27 7.44 11.68
CA TYR A 27 -1.87 7.85 11.65
C TYR A 27 -1.69 9.31 11.21
N ARG A 28 -0.60 9.93 11.63
CA ARG A 28 -0.26 11.33 11.31
C ARG A 28 -0.08 11.51 9.80
N LEU A 29 -0.68 12.56 9.25
CA LEU A 29 -0.71 12.84 7.81
C LEU A 29 0.21 14.00 7.45
N GLY A 30 0.74 13.96 6.23
CA GLY A 30 1.37 15.11 5.58
C GLY A 30 0.31 16.12 5.08
N PRO A 31 0.70 17.39 4.88
CA PRO A 31 2.07 17.93 5.03
C PRO A 31 2.44 18.33 6.47
N GLU A 32 1.49 18.30 7.44
CA GLU A 32 1.71 18.72 8.82
C GLU A 32 2.73 17.83 9.54
N ASN A 33 2.72 16.56 9.21
CA ASN A 33 3.66 15.58 9.73
C ASN A 33 4.26 14.82 8.55
N LYS A 34 5.52 15.10 8.23
CA LYS A 34 6.25 14.41 7.18
C LYS A 34 6.90 13.12 7.70
N TYR A 35 7.44 12.31 6.78
CA TYR A 35 8.26 11.17 7.14
C TYR A 35 9.34 11.58 8.18
N PRO A 36 9.60 10.75 9.22
CA PRO A 36 9.14 9.36 9.38
C PRO A 36 7.86 9.19 10.24
N ALA A 37 7.05 10.23 10.46
CA ALA A 37 5.92 10.20 11.38
C ALA A 37 4.94 9.04 11.09
N GLN A 38 4.61 8.82 9.81
CA GLN A 38 3.71 7.76 9.38
C GLN A 38 4.30 6.38 9.69
N LEU A 39 5.58 6.18 9.40
CA LEU A 39 6.29 4.92 9.67
C LEU A 39 6.29 4.59 11.18
N GLU A 40 6.58 5.59 12.02
CA GLU A 40 6.54 5.43 13.48
C GLU A 40 5.15 4.99 13.96
N ASP A 41 4.09 5.59 13.41
CA ASP A 41 2.71 5.27 13.76
C ASP A 41 2.30 3.88 13.27
N GLY A 42 2.70 3.48 12.04
CA GLY A 42 2.47 2.14 11.49
C GLY A 42 3.12 1.04 12.33
N VAL A 43 4.41 1.21 12.66
CA VAL A 43 5.14 0.27 13.53
C VAL A 43 4.52 0.21 14.93
N ARG A 44 4.12 1.36 15.49
CA ARG A 44 3.45 1.42 16.80
C ARG A 44 2.11 0.70 16.78
N ALA A 45 1.29 0.90 15.73
CA ALA A 45 0.00 0.24 15.60
C ALA A 45 0.15 -1.29 15.54
N PHE A 46 1.08 -1.80 14.74
CA PHE A 46 1.38 -3.24 14.69
C PHE A 46 1.81 -3.81 16.05
N LYS A 47 2.77 -3.13 16.72
CA LYS A 47 3.24 -3.54 18.05
C LYS A 47 2.16 -3.47 19.12
N ALA A 48 1.24 -2.50 19.03
CA ALA A 48 0.11 -2.38 19.97
C ALA A 48 -0.86 -3.55 19.84
N LEU A 49 -1.14 -4.06 18.62
CA LEU A 49 -1.98 -5.25 18.44
C LEU A 49 -1.39 -6.46 19.19
N ILE A 50 -0.08 -6.61 19.19
CA ILE A 50 0.60 -7.70 19.90
C ILE A 50 0.62 -7.45 21.41
N ASN A 51 1.07 -6.26 21.84
CA ASN A 51 1.39 -6.01 23.24
C ASN A 51 0.16 -5.65 24.09
N ASP A 52 -0.80 -4.92 23.51
CA ASP A 52 -1.93 -4.36 24.26
C ASP A 52 -3.23 -5.13 23.97
N PHE A 53 -3.36 -5.72 22.77
CA PHE A 53 -4.55 -6.48 22.35
C PHE A 53 -4.33 -8.00 22.35
N ASN A 54 -3.12 -8.48 22.65
CA ASN A 54 -2.74 -9.88 22.77
C ASN A 54 -2.94 -10.72 21.48
N TYR A 55 -2.85 -10.13 20.30
CA TYR A 55 -2.75 -10.87 19.04
C TYR A 55 -1.35 -11.47 18.87
N SER A 56 -1.23 -12.66 18.31
CA SER A 56 0.07 -13.11 17.78
C SER A 56 0.33 -12.43 16.43
N SER A 57 1.60 -12.24 16.04
CA SER A 57 1.97 -11.68 14.75
C SER A 57 1.40 -12.47 13.57
N GLU A 58 1.26 -13.79 13.73
CA GLU A 58 0.69 -14.73 12.77
C GLU A 58 -0.81 -14.53 12.54
N GLN A 59 -1.51 -13.80 13.41
CA GLN A 59 -2.92 -13.43 13.28
C GLN A 59 -3.13 -12.06 12.63
N ILE A 60 -2.04 -11.34 12.31
CA ILE A 60 -2.11 -9.96 11.84
C ILE A 60 -1.70 -9.89 10.37
N THR A 61 -2.59 -9.43 9.52
CA THR A 61 -2.28 -8.99 8.16
C THR A 61 -2.22 -7.47 8.14
N ILE A 62 -1.21 -6.88 7.51
CA ILE A 62 -1.16 -5.45 7.26
C ILE A 62 -1.71 -5.19 5.86
N GLY A 63 -2.70 -4.30 5.76
CA GLY A 63 -3.26 -3.87 4.48
C GLY A 63 -3.15 -2.37 4.28
N GLY A 64 -3.12 -1.94 3.01
CA GLY A 64 -3.14 -0.52 2.69
C GLY A 64 -3.38 -0.24 1.22
N ASP A 65 -4.04 0.88 0.95
CA ASP A 65 -4.28 1.39 -0.38
C ASP A 65 -3.44 2.63 -0.66
N SER A 66 -2.94 2.78 -1.89
CA SER A 66 -2.21 3.97 -2.33
C SER A 66 -1.01 4.31 -1.40
N ALA A 67 -1.02 5.48 -0.77
CA ALA A 67 -0.05 5.88 0.26
C ALA A 67 -0.08 4.96 1.50
N GLY A 68 -1.25 4.35 1.83
CA GLY A 68 -1.35 3.31 2.85
C GLY A 68 -0.64 2.02 2.44
N GLY A 69 -0.60 1.71 1.15
CA GLY A 69 0.22 0.62 0.59
C GLY A 69 1.72 0.86 0.76
N ASN A 70 2.18 2.11 0.56
CA ASN A 70 3.54 2.52 0.91
C ASN A 70 3.81 2.28 2.40
N LEU A 71 2.92 2.80 3.27
CA LEU A 71 3.06 2.65 4.71
C LEU A 71 3.10 1.18 5.16
N ALA A 72 2.28 0.31 4.55
CA ALA A 72 2.30 -1.13 4.82
C ALA A 72 3.66 -1.75 4.48
N LEU A 73 4.21 -1.43 3.31
CA LEU A 73 5.52 -1.92 2.85
C LEU A 73 6.67 -1.44 3.73
N ILE A 74 6.74 -0.12 4.02
CA ILE A 74 7.83 0.42 4.84
C ILE A 74 7.70 -0.03 6.31
N THR A 75 6.49 -0.28 6.80
CA THR A 75 6.28 -0.89 8.12
C THR A 75 6.84 -2.30 8.16
N LEU A 76 6.54 -3.15 7.16
CA LEU A 76 7.12 -4.49 7.04
C LEU A 76 8.66 -4.44 7.02
N LEU A 77 9.24 -3.59 6.15
CA LEU A 77 10.69 -3.47 6.01
C LEU A 77 11.35 -2.98 7.31
N LYS A 78 10.70 -2.06 8.04
CA LYS A 78 11.19 -1.59 9.33
C LYS A 78 11.15 -2.67 10.42
N LEU A 79 10.07 -3.44 10.50
CA LEU A 79 9.98 -4.57 11.42
C LEU A 79 11.04 -5.63 11.13
N LYS A 80 11.30 -5.89 9.84
CA LYS A 80 12.38 -6.79 9.40
C LYS A 80 13.76 -6.26 9.78
N GLU A 81 14.03 -4.97 9.55
CA GLU A 81 15.28 -4.32 9.96
C GLU A 81 15.53 -4.42 11.46
N GLU A 82 14.47 -4.25 12.26
CA GLU A 82 14.53 -4.38 13.71
C GLU A 82 14.68 -5.82 14.20
N GLY A 83 14.56 -6.82 13.32
CA GLY A 83 14.62 -8.24 13.69
C GLY A 83 13.50 -8.66 14.64
N THR A 84 12.35 -8.00 14.57
CA THR A 84 11.18 -8.27 15.42
C THR A 84 10.15 -9.16 14.71
N TYR A 85 9.00 -9.38 15.33
CA TYR A 85 7.91 -10.13 14.72
C TYR A 85 7.45 -9.49 13.41
N LEU A 86 7.19 -10.31 12.39
CA LEU A 86 6.60 -9.88 11.13
C LEU A 86 5.10 -10.24 11.09
N PRO A 87 4.27 -9.50 10.35
CA PRO A 87 2.87 -9.87 10.13
C PRO A 87 2.75 -11.19 9.37
N ASN A 88 1.58 -11.81 9.43
CA ASN A 88 1.28 -13.03 8.69
C ASN A 88 1.34 -12.84 7.17
N SER A 89 0.85 -11.71 6.69
CA SER A 89 0.81 -11.36 5.26
C SER A 89 0.61 -9.86 5.05
N LEU A 90 0.74 -9.41 3.79
CA LEU A 90 0.35 -8.06 3.37
C LEU A 90 -0.71 -8.11 2.25
N VAL A 91 -1.62 -7.12 2.25
CA VAL A 91 -2.58 -6.87 1.16
C VAL A 91 -2.43 -5.43 0.69
N LEU A 92 -2.06 -5.24 -0.56
CA LEU A 92 -1.75 -3.94 -1.14
C LEU A 92 -2.71 -3.62 -2.30
N LEU A 93 -3.40 -2.50 -2.20
CA LEU A 93 -4.34 -2.02 -3.21
C LEU A 93 -3.77 -0.77 -3.88
N SER A 94 -3.38 -0.88 -5.16
CA SER A 94 -2.76 0.23 -5.88
C SER A 94 -1.63 0.91 -5.08
N PRO A 95 -0.60 0.18 -4.60
CA PRO A 95 0.39 0.74 -3.67
C PRO A 95 1.27 1.81 -4.31
N TRP A 96 1.48 2.93 -3.60
CA TRP A 96 2.44 3.97 -4.00
C TRP A 96 3.86 3.55 -3.57
N ALA A 97 4.51 2.74 -4.39
CA ALA A 97 5.79 2.13 -4.05
C ALA A 97 7.02 2.92 -4.54
N ASP A 98 6.82 3.82 -5.51
CA ASP A 98 7.83 4.77 -6.00
C ASP A 98 7.39 6.23 -5.78
N PRO A 99 7.69 6.84 -4.63
CA PRO A 99 7.37 8.24 -4.38
C PRO A 99 7.94 9.26 -5.38
N ALA A 100 8.98 8.92 -6.14
CA ALA A 100 9.53 9.77 -7.18
C ALA A 100 8.75 9.71 -8.51
N GLY A 101 7.90 8.69 -8.70
CA GLY A 101 7.10 8.52 -9.91
C GLY A 101 7.94 8.36 -11.17
N THR A 102 8.96 7.50 -11.11
CA THR A 102 9.92 7.30 -12.22
C THR A 102 9.47 6.26 -13.23
N GLY A 103 8.41 5.50 -12.92
CA GLY A 103 7.92 4.41 -13.75
C GLY A 103 7.23 4.87 -15.04
N GLU A 104 7.09 3.95 -15.99
CA GLU A 104 6.56 4.22 -17.34
C GLU A 104 5.11 4.71 -17.37
N SER A 105 4.29 4.36 -16.36
CA SER A 105 2.90 4.81 -16.26
C SER A 105 2.76 6.28 -15.83
N TYR A 106 3.81 6.92 -15.35
CA TYR A 106 3.81 8.34 -15.01
C TYR A 106 3.97 9.21 -16.26
N ASN A 107 2.93 9.27 -17.09
CA ASN A 107 2.88 10.04 -18.32
C ASN A 107 1.52 10.72 -18.50
N LEU A 108 1.43 11.69 -19.43
CA LEU A 108 0.21 12.46 -19.66
C LEU A 108 -0.96 11.61 -20.14
N GLU A 109 -0.71 10.58 -20.95
CA GLU A 109 -1.77 9.70 -21.47
C GLU A 109 -2.42 8.93 -20.30
N MET A 110 -1.62 8.36 -19.40
CA MET A 110 -2.14 7.68 -18.22
C MET A 110 -2.79 8.66 -17.24
N ALA A 111 -2.23 9.86 -17.07
CA ALA A 111 -2.85 10.90 -16.24
C ALA A 111 -4.19 11.43 -16.79
N ASP A 112 -4.45 11.27 -18.10
CA ASP A 112 -5.77 11.54 -18.69
C ASP A 112 -6.80 10.43 -18.37
N ARG A 113 -6.34 9.20 -18.17
CA ARG A 113 -7.17 8.03 -17.85
C ARG A 113 -7.41 7.86 -16.36
N ASP A 114 -6.40 8.16 -15.53
CA ASP A 114 -6.52 8.07 -14.08
C ASP A 114 -7.41 9.18 -13.53
N ILE A 115 -8.66 8.86 -13.30
CA ILE A 115 -9.69 9.83 -12.87
C ILE A 115 -9.48 10.36 -11.45
N LEU A 116 -8.71 9.67 -10.60
CA LEU A 116 -8.45 10.07 -9.23
C LEU A 116 -7.12 10.82 -9.05
N LEU A 117 -6.03 10.23 -9.53
CA LEU A 117 -4.69 10.83 -9.36
C LEU A 117 -4.32 11.80 -10.49
N GLY A 118 -4.81 11.55 -11.70
CA GLY A 118 -4.43 12.32 -12.88
C GLY A 118 -4.54 13.83 -12.72
N PRO A 119 -5.68 14.37 -12.23
CA PRO A 119 -5.82 15.83 -12.05
C PRO A 119 -4.82 16.41 -11.05
N MET A 120 -4.48 15.68 -10.00
CA MET A 120 -3.51 16.10 -8.98
C MET A 120 -2.08 16.06 -9.54
N ILE A 121 -1.72 14.95 -10.18
CA ILE A 121 -0.36 14.74 -10.72
C ILE A 121 -0.04 15.74 -11.84
N LYS A 122 -0.98 16.02 -12.74
CA LYS A 122 -0.80 17.06 -13.77
C LYS A 122 -0.48 18.42 -13.16
N LYS A 123 -1.16 18.79 -12.08
CA LYS A 123 -0.90 20.04 -11.37
C LYS A 123 0.50 20.07 -10.74
N VAL A 124 0.95 18.93 -10.18
CA VAL A 124 2.32 18.79 -9.66
C VAL A 124 3.34 19.02 -10.78
N TRP A 125 3.13 18.38 -11.96
CA TRP A 125 4.02 18.57 -13.12
C TRP A 125 3.99 19.98 -13.69
N GLU A 126 2.83 20.63 -13.77
CA GLU A 126 2.67 22.03 -14.21
C GLU A 126 3.44 23.00 -13.31
N ASN A 127 3.45 22.75 -12.00
CA ASN A 127 4.18 23.55 -11.02
C ASN A 127 5.68 23.21 -10.94
N ASN A 128 6.13 22.14 -11.57
CA ASN A 128 7.46 21.58 -11.42
C ASN A 128 7.80 21.18 -9.96
N ASP A 129 6.78 20.74 -9.22
CA ASP A 129 6.89 20.20 -7.86
C ASP A 129 7.26 18.71 -7.89
N ASN A 130 7.75 18.15 -6.75
CA ASN A 130 7.94 16.72 -6.62
C ASN A 130 6.66 16.04 -6.10
N LEU A 131 6.42 14.80 -6.53
CA LEU A 131 5.25 14.01 -6.10
C LEU A 131 5.22 13.78 -4.58
N TYR A 132 6.38 13.78 -3.95
CA TYR A 132 6.56 13.50 -2.53
C TYR A 132 6.66 14.76 -1.64
N ASP A 133 6.53 15.98 -2.16
CA ASP A 133 6.76 17.22 -1.38
C ASP A 133 5.86 17.35 -0.13
N GLY A 134 4.64 16.79 -0.19
CA GLY A 134 3.75 16.69 0.97
C GLY A 134 4.10 15.58 1.97
N TYR A 135 5.00 14.65 1.61
CA TYR A 135 5.33 13.46 2.37
C TYR A 135 6.76 13.48 2.93
N LEU A 136 7.74 13.92 2.12
CA LEU A 136 9.16 13.94 2.46
C LEU A 136 9.70 15.36 2.62
N ASN A 137 10.80 15.50 3.37
CA ASN A 137 11.73 16.60 3.17
C ASN A 137 12.74 16.20 2.09
N ASN A 138 13.35 17.16 1.41
CA ASN A 138 14.30 16.88 0.33
C ASN A 138 15.51 16.06 0.80
N GLU A 139 15.91 16.20 2.07
CA GLU A 139 17.00 15.45 2.69
C GLU A 139 16.68 13.97 2.91
N ASP A 140 15.39 13.61 2.97
CA ASP A 140 14.91 12.24 3.16
C ASP A 140 14.69 11.52 1.82
N ALA A 141 14.79 12.22 0.68
CA ALA A 141 14.45 11.71 -0.65
C ALA A 141 15.59 10.89 -1.31
N ASP A 142 16.21 9.99 -0.55
CA ASP A 142 17.15 9.00 -1.09
C ASP A 142 16.38 7.81 -1.67
N GLN A 143 16.41 7.65 -3.00
CA GLN A 143 15.74 6.56 -3.71
C GLN A 143 16.28 5.16 -3.37
N ASN A 144 17.46 5.07 -2.74
CA ASN A 144 17.99 3.81 -2.23
C ASN A 144 17.52 3.49 -0.81
N ASN A 145 16.81 4.40 -0.13
CA ASN A 145 16.27 4.15 1.18
C ASN A 145 14.94 3.37 1.08
N PRO A 146 14.92 2.05 1.42
CA PRO A 146 13.73 1.23 1.27
C PRO A 146 12.61 1.59 2.25
N LEU A 147 12.89 2.38 3.28
CA LEU A 147 11.89 2.89 4.22
C LEU A 147 11.19 4.16 3.69
N VAL A 148 11.52 4.60 2.50
CA VAL A 148 10.90 5.70 1.77
C VAL A 148 10.42 5.23 0.40
N PHE A 149 11.31 4.54 -0.33
CA PHE A 149 11.10 3.98 -1.67
C PHE A 149 11.08 2.45 -1.60
N PRO A 150 9.97 1.83 -1.19
CA PRO A 150 9.90 0.39 -0.95
C PRO A 150 10.19 -0.47 -2.18
N ILE A 151 10.12 0.07 -3.40
CA ILE A 151 10.59 -0.64 -4.61
C ILE A 151 12.08 -1.03 -4.54
N SER A 152 12.89 -0.31 -3.76
CA SER A 152 14.31 -0.63 -3.52
C SER A 152 14.53 -1.63 -2.38
N GLY A 153 13.45 -2.11 -1.75
CA GLY A 153 13.49 -3.00 -0.61
C GLY A 153 14.07 -4.38 -0.89
N ASN A 154 14.52 -5.04 0.16
CA ASN A 154 14.85 -6.47 0.17
C ASN A 154 13.73 -7.24 0.84
N TYR A 155 13.04 -8.08 0.06
CA TYR A 155 11.88 -8.87 0.48
C TYR A 155 12.19 -10.35 0.75
N GLU A 156 13.48 -10.72 0.78
CA GLU A 156 13.88 -12.08 1.14
C GLU A 156 13.40 -12.44 2.55
N ASN A 157 12.77 -13.60 2.70
CA ASN A 157 12.15 -14.06 3.96
C ASN A 157 11.03 -13.16 4.51
N CYS A 158 10.42 -12.33 3.67
CA CYS A 158 9.18 -11.61 4.02
C CYS A 158 7.96 -12.54 3.96
N PRO A 159 6.88 -12.21 4.70
CA PRO A 159 5.61 -12.94 4.60
C PRO A 159 4.98 -12.81 3.21
N PRO A 160 3.97 -13.63 2.88
CA PRO A 160 3.24 -13.52 1.62
C PRO A 160 2.65 -12.12 1.39
N ILE A 161 2.73 -11.63 0.16
CA ILE A 161 2.23 -10.30 -0.23
C ILE A 161 1.26 -10.43 -1.40
N MET A 162 0.04 -9.89 -1.24
CA MET A 162 -0.90 -9.73 -2.35
C MET A 162 -0.83 -8.29 -2.87
N ILE A 163 -0.85 -8.12 -4.19
CA ILE A 163 -0.94 -6.82 -4.86
C ILE A 163 -2.12 -6.86 -5.84
N GLN A 164 -2.98 -5.86 -5.76
CA GLN A 164 -4.03 -5.61 -6.74
C GLN A 164 -3.89 -4.18 -7.26
N VAL A 165 -3.97 -4.00 -8.60
CA VAL A 165 -3.79 -2.72 -9.27
C VAL A 165 -4.69 -2.63 -10.50
N GLY A 166 -5.19 -1.44 -10.83
CA GLY A 166 -5.91 -1.19 -12.06
C GLY A 166 -4.97 -0.96 -13.24
N THR A 167 -5.43 -1.22 -14.47
CA THR A 167 -4.62 -0.93 -15.67
C THR A 167 -4.73 0.53 -16.12
N GLU A 168 -5.70 1.29 -15.61
CA GLU A 168 -5.95 2.69 -15.95
C GLU A 168 -5.55 3.64 -14.79
N GLU A 169 -4.34 3.41 -14.21
CA GLU A 169 -3.83 4.23 -13.11
C GLU A 169 -2.32 4.50 -13.19
N LEU A 170 -1.93 5.65 -12.64
CA LEU A 170 -0.53 6.09 -12.60
C LEU A 170 0.39 5.16 -11.80
N LEU A 171 -0.12 4.45 -10.79
CA LEU A 171 0.68 3.56 -9.93
C LEU A 171 0.82 2.12 -10.50
N LEU A 172 0.43 1.91 -11.76
CA LEU A 172 0.58 0.60 -12.41
C LEU A 172 2.06 0.17 -12.47
N SER A 173 2.95 1.08 -12.87
CA SER A 173 4.39 0.77 -12.92
C SER A 173 5.00 0.54 -11.55
N ASP A 174 4.52 1.22 -10.50
CA ASP A 174 4.95 0.97 -9.12
C ASP A 174 4.68 -0.49 -8.72
N SER A 175 3.46 -0.95 -9.01
CA SER A 175 3.02 -2.30 -8.70
C SER A 175 3.79 -3.36 -9.49
N ARG A 176 4.11 -3.08 -10.77
CA ARG A 176 4.93 -3.95 -11.62
C ARG A 176 6.36 -4.05 -11.12
N THR A 177 6.99 -2.91 -10.81
CA THR A 177 8.36 -2.86 -10.27
C THR A 177 8.43 -3.54 -8.90
N LEU A 178 7.41 -3.34 -8.04
CA LEU A 178 7.33 -4.04 -6.76
C LEU A 178 7.22 -5.56 -6.97
N LYS A 179 6.39 -6.02 -7.91
CA LYS A 179 6.30 -7.45 -8.26
C LYS A 179 7.67 -8.01 -8.68
N GLU A 180 8.41 -7.30 -9.53
CA GLU A 180 9.77 -7.71 -9.94
C GLU A 180 10.72 -7.82 -8.74
N ALA A 181 10.64 -6.88 -7.78
CA ALA A 181 11.42 -6.95 -6.54
C ALA A 181 11.07 -8.19 -5.70
N LEU A 182 9.77 -8.53 -5.60
CA LEU A 182 9.32 -9.73 -4.90
C LEU A 182 9.79 -11.01 -5.59
N GLU A 183 9.76 -11.06 -6.93
CA GLU A 183 10.28 -12.19 -7.74
C GLU A 183 11.79 -12.35 -7.57
N ARG A 184 12.56 -11.26 -7.65
CA ARG A 184 14.01 -11.22 -7.43
C ARG A 184 14.38 -11.85 -6.08
N ASP A 185 13.64 -11.50 -5.03
CA ASP A 185 13.90 -11.89 -3.65
C ASP A 185 13.18 -13.21 -3.27
N LYS A 186 12.49 -13.84 -4.23
CA LYS A 186 11.72 -15.10 -4.03
C LYS A 186 10.68 -14.99 -2.91
N CYS A 187 10.15 -13.80 -2.68
CA CYS A 187 9.05 -13.60 -1.76
C CYS A 187 7.76 -14.21 -2.34
N ILE A 188 7.01 -14.93 -1.53
CA ILE A 188 5.71 -15.48 -1.93
C ILE A 188 4.77 -14.30 -2.19
N HIS A 189 4.17 -14.26 -3.38
CA HIS A 189 3.25 -13.20 -3.72
C HIS A 189 2.13 -13.66 -4.64
N GLU A 190 1.03 -12.90 -4.63
CA GLU A 190 -0.06 -12.96 -5.60
C GLU A 190 -0.24 -11.56 -6.20
N TYR A 191 -0.31 -11.48 -7.53
CA TYR A 191 -0.35 -10.20 -8.25
C TYR A 191 -1.48 -10.20 -9.28
N PHE A 192 -2.33 -9.16 -9.25
CA PHE A 192 -3.48 -9.03 -10.11
C PHE A 192 -3.54 -7.63 -10.74
N GLU A 193 -3.52 -7.57 -12.07
CA GLU A 193 -3.89 -6.40 -12.84
C GLU A 193 -5.36 -6.50 -13.23
N TRP A 194 -6.14 -5.45 -12.93
CA TRP A 194 -7.56 -5.38 -13.21
C TRP A 194 -7.80 -4.49 -14.43
N GLU A 195 -8.17 -5.10 -15.54
CA GLU A 195 -8.36 -4.44 -16.83
C GLU A 195 -9.42 -3.34 -16.74
N GLY A 196 -9.08 -2.14 -17.22
CA GLY A 196 -9.97 -0.98 -17.26
C GLY A 196 -10.26 -0.35 -15.89
N MET A 197 -9.66 -0.85 -14.81
CA MET A 197 -9.89 -0.31 -13.48
C MET A 197 -8.94 0.86 -13.19
N TYR A 198 -9.48 1.86 -12.47
CA TYR A 198 -8.78 3.08 -12.04
C TYR A 198 -8.16 2.90 -10.66
N HIS A 199 -7.37 3.89 -10.23
CA HIS A 199 -6.68 3.92 -8.95
C HIS A 199 -7.61 3.65 -7.77
N VAL A 200 -7.28 2.63 -6.97
CA VAL A 200 -8.08 2.18 -5.81
C VAL A 200 -9.56 2.00 -6.15
N PHE A 201 -9.88 1.35 -7.29
CA PHE A 201 -11.27 1.06 -7.69
C PHE A 201 -12.08 0.34 -6.61
N HIS A 202 -11.40 -0.26 -5.64
CA HIS A 202 -11.95 -0.93 -4.47
C HIS A 202 -12.84 -0.03 -3.59
N ILE A 203 -12.74 1.29 -3.73
CA ILE A 203 -13.60 2.26 -3.02
C ILE A 203 -15.07 2.13 -3.45
N ASP A 204 -15.31 1.78 -4.70
CA ASP A 204 -16.67 1.50 -5.19
C ASP A 204 -17.05 0.05 -4.89
N VAL A 205 -17.55 -0.18 -3.69
CA VAL A 205 -17.92 -1.51 -3.18
C VAL A 205 -19.09 -2.18 -3.94
N ASN A 206 -19.76 -1.46 -4.85
CA ASN A 206 -20.86 -2.00 -5.64
C ASN A 206 -20.40 -2.54 -7.02
N MET A 207 -19.16 -2.28 -7.42
CA MET A 207 -18.64 -2.78 -8.69
C MET A 207 -18.42 -4.29 -8.64
N PRO A 208 -18.78 -5.03 -9.71
CA PRO A 208 -18.51 -6.47 -9.80
C PRO A 208 -17.02 -6.80 -9.66
N GLU A 209 -16.15 -5.95 -10.19
CA GLU A 209 -14.70 -6.06 -10.11
C GLU A 209 -14.22 -5.95 -8.66
N THR A 210 -14.73 -4.98 -7.89
CA THR A 210 -14.42 -4.81 -6.47
C THR A 210 -14.87 -6.02 -5.64
N ILE A 211 -16.09 -6.53 -5.90
CA ILE A 211 -16.57 -7.73 -5.24
C ILE A 211 -15.66 -8.93 -5.53
N SER A 212 -15.22 -9.06 -6.77
CA SER A 212 -14.31 -10.14 -7.19
C SER A 212 -12.92 -9.98 -6.56
N ALA A 213 -12.40 -8.75 -6.51
CA ALA A 213 -11.13 -8.40 -5.87
C ALA A 213 -11.13 -8.74 -4.38
N PHE A 214 -12.21 -8.41 -3.67
CA PHE A 214 -12.35 -8.72 -2.25
C PHE A 214 -12.48 -10.23 -1.97
N LYS A 215 -13.13 -10.99 -2.86
CA LYS A 215 -13.13 -12.46 -2.77
C LYS A 215 -11.73 -13.05 -2.95
N GLN A 216 -10.90 -12.47 -3.82
CA GLN A 216 -9.51 -12.88 -3.94
C GLN A 216 -8.74 -12.59 -2.66
N ILE A 217 -8.98 -11.43 -2.02
CA ILE A 217 -8.37 -11.10 -0.72
C ILE A 217 -8.81 -12.13 0.33
N ALA A 218 -10.09 -12.47 0.42
CA ALA A 218 -10.57 -13.49 1.35
C ALA A 218 -9.86 -14.85 1.13
N ASN A 219 -9.77 -15.30 -0.12
CA ASN A 219 -9.07 -16.56 -0.46
C ASN A 219 -7.57 -16.50 -0.11
N PHE A 220 -6.93 -15.35 -0.31
CA PHE A 220 -5.54 -15.14 0.06
C PHE A 220 -5.35 -15.20 1.58
N LEU A 221 -6.21 -14.53 2.33
CA LEU A 221 -6.16 -14.58 3.80
C LEU A 221 -6.38 -16.01 4.31
N ASP A 222 -7.39 -16.72 3.80
CA ASP A 222 -7.67 -18.12 4.17
C ASP A 222 -6.49 -19.05 3.85
N LYS A 223 -5.81 -18.83 2.72
CA LYS A 223 -4.66 -19.66 2.30
C LYS A 223 -3.46 -19.53 3.23
N TYR A 224 -3.27 -18.36 3.83
CA TYR A 224 -2.12 -18.03 4.66
C TYR A 224 -2.47 -17.85 6.14
N SER A 225 -3.75 -17.95 6.55
CA SER A 225 -4.12 -17.99 7.97
C SER A 225 -3.72 -19.35 8.57
N SER A 226 -3.08 -19.27 9.72
CA SER A 226 -2.60 -20.40 10.51
C SER A 226 -3.69 -20.92 11.43
#